data_e81f44a5f28988a2400894c088706dc1
#
_entry.id   e81f44a5f28988a2400894c088706dc1
#
_cell.length_a   1.000
_cell.length_b   1.000
_cell.length_c   1.000
_cell.angle_alpha   90.00
_cell.angle_beta   90.00
_cell.angle_gamma   90.00
#
_symmetry.space_group_name_H-M   'P 1'
#
loop_
_entity.id
_entity.type
_entity.pdbx_description
1 polymer ?
#
loop_
_entity_poly.entity_id
_entity_poly.type
_entity_poly.pdbx_seq_one_letter_code
_entity_poly.pdbx_strand_id
1 'polypeptide(L)'
;HAQNVSDNAVVLVHPTCGPTQQDDIPGAVRFQTYERLAAEVNNDSIRWAYLPYAMHMAGPREALQHMIIRRNYGCTHFIIGRDMAGCKSSLTGDDFYGPYDAQNFAKECAPELTMETVPSLNLVYTQEEGYVTAEHAEARGLHVKKLSGTQFRKMLRGGEEIPEWFAFKS
;
A
#
# COMPACT_ATOMS: atom_id res chain seq x y z
N HIS A 1 11.46 1.52 4.17
CA HIS A 1 11.47 2.77 3.38
C HIS A 1 11.79 4.00 4.24
N ALA A 2 11.10 4.23 5.34
CA ALA A 2 11.31 5.43 6.17
C ALA A 2 12.75 5.57 6.69
N GLN A 3 13.36 4.50 7.15
CA GLN A 3 14.76 4.49 7.60
C GLN A 3 15.75 4.85 6.48
N ASN A 4 15.40 4.56 5.22
CA ASN A 4 16.23 4.96 4.08
C ASN A 4 16.13 6.45 3.75
N VAL A 5 15.11 7.13 4.29
CA VAL A 5 14.94 8.59 4.12
C VAL A 5 15.69 9.37 5.19
N SER A 6 15.57 8.95 6.45
CA SER A 6 16.22 9.58 7.60
C SER A 6 16.22 8.65 8.81
N ASP A 7 17.29 8.66 9.60
CA ASP A 7 17.40 7.89 10.85
C ASP A 7 16.33 8.30 11.87
N ASN A 8 15.85 9.54 11.80
CA ASN A 8 14.80 10.09 12.67
C ASN A 8 13.43 10.19 12.01
N ALA A 9 13.19 9.42 10.93
CA ALA A 9 11.92 9.45 10.23
C ALA A 9 10.79 8.94 11.12
N VAL A 10 9.68 9.69 11.14
CA VAL A 10 8.42 9.28 11.77
C VAL A 10 7.44 8.89 10.67
N VAL A 11 6.87 7.70 10.79
CA VAL A 11 5.89 7.17 9.84
C VAL A 11 4.47 7.48 10.31
N LEU A 12 3.70 8.20 9.51
CA LEU A 12 2.26 8.32 9.69
C LEU A 12 1.56 7.16 8.98
N VAL A 13 1.04 6.22 9.74
CA VAL A 13 0.11 5.21 9.22
C VAL A 13 -1.29 5.82 9.17
N HIS A 14 -1.81 6.03 7.97
CA HIS A 14 -3.02 6.82 7.74
C HIS A 14 -4.00 6.06 6.81
N PRO A 15 -4.61 4.98 7.33
CA PRO A 15 -5.55 4.19 6.55
C PRO A 15 -6.85 4.94 6.28
N THR A 16 -7.43 4.71 5.11
CA THR A 16 -8.77 5.19 4.76
C THR A 16 -9.83 4.35 5.49
N CYS A 17 -10.82 4.98 6.10
CA CYS A 17 -11.91 4.31 6.81
C CYS A 17 -13.24 4.31 6.03
N GLY A 18 -13.32 5.07 4.94
CA GLY A 18 -14.49 5.13 4.08
C GLY A 18 -14.66 3.91 3.18
N PRO A 19 -15.72 3.88 2.39
CA PRO A 19 -15.95 2.83 1.38
C PRO A 19 -14.79 2.76 0.38
N THR A 20 -14.52 1.53 -0.06
CA THR A 20 -13.54 1.23 -1.11
C THR A 20 -14.21 0.34 -2.18
N GLN A 21 -13.55 -0.70 -2.66
CA GLN A 21 -14.15 -1.64 -3.61
C GLN A 21 -15.19 -2.53 -2.94
N GLN A 22 -16.14 -3.04 -3.72
CA GLN A 22 -17.25 -3.87 -3.23
C GLN A 22 -16.79 -5.15 -2.52
N ASP A 23 -15.67 -5.73 -2.96
CA ASP A 23 -15.08 -6.95 -2.40
C ASP A 23 -14.08 -6.70 -1.27
N ASP A 24 -13.88 -5.44 -0.88
CA ASP A 24 -12.92 -5.06 0.17
C ASP A 24 -13.43 -5.38 1.59
N ILE A 25 -12.52 -5.31 2.55
CA ILE A 25 -12.84 -5.49 3.96
C ILE A 25 -13.63 -4.26 4.45
N PRO A 26 -14.75 -4.45 5.16
CA PRO A 26 -15.53 -3.33 5.69
C PRO A 26 -14.68 -2.35 6.51
N GLY A 27 -14.93 -1.06 6.35
CA GLY A 27 -14.15 0.00 7.01
C GLY A 27 -14.07 -0.16 8.54
N ALA A 28 -15.16 -0.60 9.18
CA ALA A 28 -15.17 -0.87 10.64
C ALA A 28 -14.20 -2.01 11.03
N VAL A 29 -14.11 -3.06 10.23
CA VAL A 29 -13.18 -4.18 10.47
C VAL A 29 -11.74 -3.71 10.26
N ARG A 30 -11.48 -2.96 9.18
CA ARG A 30 -10.15 -2.35 8.96
C ARG A 30 -9.71 -1.48 10.13
N PHE A 31 -10.60 -0.64 10.62
CA PHE A 31 -10.33 0.19 11.79
C PHE A 31 -9.89 -0.66 12.99
N GLN A 32 -10.64 -1.70 13.34
CA GLN A 32 -10.30 -2.60 14.45
C GLN A 32 -8.96 -3.31 14.24
N THR A 33 -8.64 -3.71 13.01
CA THR A 33 -7.35 -4.33 12.67
C THR A 33 -6.19 -3.36 12.92
N TYR A 34 -6.33 -2.09 12.53
CA TYR A 34 -5.29 -1.08 12.78
C TYR A 34 -5.16 -0.71 14.24
N GLU A 35 -6.26 -0.64 14.99
CA GLU A 35 -6.23 -0.42 16.46
C GLU A 35 -5.45 -1.55 17.15
N ARG A 36 -5.71 -2.79 16.75
CA ARG A 36 -4.98 -3.92 17.30
C ARG A 36 -3.50 -3.87 16.94
N LEU A 37 -3.18 -3.61 15.70
CA LEU A 37 -1.80 -3.49 15.24
C LEU A 37 -1.07 -2.34 15.96
N ALA A 38 -1.73 -1.20 16.17
CA ALA A 38 -1.15 -0.07 16.89
C ALA A 38 -0.78 -0.44 18.34
N ALA A 39 -1.64 -1.21 19.00
CA ALA A 39 -1.39 -1.70 20.36
C ALA A 39 -0.22 -2.70 20.44
N GLU A 40 -0.04 -3.53 19.40
CA GLU A 40 1.01 -4.53 19.34
C GLU A 40 2.38 -3.95 18.96
N VAL A 41 2.41 -2.98 18.03
CA VAL A 41 3.66 -2.44 17.48
C VAL A 41 4.42 -1.57 18.48
N ASN A 42 3.74 -0.80 19.32
CA ASN A 42 4.30 0.07 20.39
C ASN A 42 5.65 0.73 19.99
N ASN A 43 5.66 1.51 18.90
CA ASN A 43 6.86 2.12 18.34
C ASN A 43 6.71 3.64 18.25
N ASP A 44 7.57 4.37 18.95
CA ASP A 44 7.56 5.84 18.99
C ASP A 44 7.82 6.52 17.64
N SER A 45 8.41 5.81 16.68
CA SER A 45 8.60 6.30 15.32
C SER A 45 7.37 6.11 14.42
N ILE A 46 6.26 5.57 14.96
CA ILE A 46 5.02 5.38 14.22
C ILE A 46 3.91 6.23 14.86
N ARG A 47 3.20 6.94 14.03
CA ARG A 47 2.00 7.69 14.41
C ARG A 47 0.81 7.16 13.64
N TRP A 48 -0.34 7.14 14.26
CA TRP A 48 -1.58 6.59 13.73
C TRP A 48 -2.62 7.69 13.62
N ALA A 49 -3.26 7.77 12.47
CA ALA A 49 -4.45 8.59 12.24
C ALA A 49 -5.36 7.87 11.26
N TYR A 50 -6.64 8.15 11.32
CA TYR A 50 -7.64 7.56 10.42
C TYR A 50 -8.17 8.61 9.48
N LEU A 51 -8.22 8.27 8.20
CA LEU A 51 -8.69 9.16 7.15
C LEU A 51 -10.14 8.81 6.78
N PRO A 52 -11.12 9.68 7.10
CA PRO A 52 -12.51 9.49 6.65
C PRO A 52 -12.63 9.82 5.16
N TYR A 53 -12.14 8.92 4.34
CA TYR A 53 -12.01 9.09 2.89
C TYR A 53 -12.47 7.81 2.18
N ALA A 54 -13.26 7.97 1.13
CA ALA A 54 -13.68 6.89 0.24
C ALA A 54 -12.72 6.81 -0.96
N MET A 55 -12.17 5.63 -1.22
CA MET A 55 -11.32 5.40 -2.40
C MET A 55 -12.17 5.48 -3.68
N HIS A 56 -11.66 6.17 -4.69
CA HIS A 56 -12.32 6.38 -5.99
C HIS A 56 -11.70 5.51 -7.10
N MET A 57 -10.57 4.90 -6.83
CA MET A 57 -9.79 4.09 -7.78
C MET A 57 -9.43 4.88 -9.05
N ALA A 58 -9.01 6.14 -8.86
CA ALA A 58 -8.71 7.11 -9.92
C ALA A 58 -7.21 7.19 -10.28
N GLY A 59 -6.43 6.16 -9.88
CA GLY A 59 -5.02 6.01 -10.23
C GLY A 59 -4.15 7.23 -9.89
N PRO A 60 -3.43 7.81 -10.86
CA PRO A 60 -2.50 8.91 -10.63
C PRO A 60 -3.13 10.14 -9.94
N ARG A 61 -4.37 10.49 -10.31
CA ARG A 61 -5.09 11.62 -9.68
C ARG A 61 -5.38 11.37 -8.20
N GLU A 62 -5.74 10.15 -7.87
CA GLU A 62 -5.99 9.79 -6.47
C GLU A 62 -4.70 9.73 -5.68
N ALA A 63 -3.60 9.28 -6.27
CA ALA A 63 -2.28 9.33 -5.65
C ALA A 63 -1.88 10.77 -5.29
N LEU A 64 -2.08 11.73 -6.20
CA LEU A 64 -1.86 13.15 -5.94
C LEU A 64 -2.77 13.67 -4.82
N GLN A 65 -4.05 13.34 -4.83
CA GLN A 65 -4.98 13.73 -3.76
C GLN A 65 -4.55 13.19 -2.40
N HIS A 66 -4.13 11.94 -2.35
CA HIS A 66 -3.59 11.33 -1.13
C HIS A 66 -2.31 12.02 -0.66
N MET A 67 -1.44 12.44 -1.56
CA MET A 67 -0.23 13.20 -1.25
C MET A 67 -0.57 14.58 -0.66
N ILE A 68 -1.52 15.32 -1.25
CA ILE A 68 -2.01 16.60 -0.74
C ILE A 68 -2.57 16.46 0.68
N ILE A 69 -3.37 15.42 0.92
CA ILE A 69 -3.92 15.14 2.24
C ILE A 69 -2.78 14.95 3.26
N ARG A 70 -1.77 14.12 2.95
CA ARG A 70 -0.65 13.86 3.87
C ARG A 70 0.20 15.11 4.11
N ARG A 71 0.38 15.95 3.07
CA ARG A 71 0.98 17.27 3.24
C ARG A 71 0.22 18.11 4.27
N ASN A 72 -1.10 18.12 4.21
CA ASN A 72 -1.95 18.86 5.16
C ASN A 72 -1.85 18.30 6.59
N TYR A 73 -1.46 17.03 6.75
CA TYR A 73 -1.11 16.42 8.04
C TYR A 73 0.34 16.66 8.46
N GLY A 74 1.10 17.47 7.72
CA GLY A 74 2.49 17.81 8.03
C GLY A 74 3.54 16.81 7.53
N CYS A 75 3.16 15.86 6.70
CA CYS A 75 4.12 14.93 6.10
C CYS A 75 4.98 15.66 5.06
N THR A 76 6.28 15.37 5.06
CA THR A 76 7.26 15.87 4.09
C THR A 76 7.52 14.87 2.97
N HIS A 77 7.22 13.61 3.20
CA HIS A 77 7.43 12.51 2.25
C HIS A 77 6.15 11.70 2.11
N PHE A 78 5.97 11.12 0.93
CA PHE A 78 4.84 10.23 0.64
C PHE A 78 5.33 8.91 0.07
N ILE A 79 5.08 7.81 0.80
CA ILE A 79 5.35 6.45 0.32
C ILE A 79 4.25 6.07 -0.65
N ILE A 80 4.63 5.78 -1.88
CA ILE A 80 3.68 5.46 -2.95
C ILE A 80 3.95 4.07 -3.51
N GLY A 81 2.93 3.21 -3.41
CA GLY A 81 3.00 1.84 -3.88
C GLY A 81 2.92 1.71 -5.41
N ARG A 82 3.29 0.53 -5.89
CA ARG A 82 3.00 0.10 -7.25
C ARG A 82 1.49 0.05 -7.45
N ASP A 83 1.01 0.50 -8.62
CA ASP A 83 -0.41 0.45 -9.02
C ASP A 83 -1.35 1.08 -7.99
N MET A 84 -0.93 2.21 -7.41
CA MET A 84 -1.73 2.89 -6.39
C MET A 84 -3.05 3.37 -6.97
N ALA A 85 -4.15 2.94 -6.33
CA ALA A 85 -5.53 3.26 -6.71
C ALA A 85 -5.87 2.91 -8.18
N GLY A 86 -5.16 1.94 -8.76
CA GLY A 86 -5.43 1.44 -10.11
C GLY A 86 -6.76 0.70 -10.19
N CYS A 87 -7.31 0.66 -11.38
CA CYS A 87 -8.55 -0.06 -11.67
C CYS A 87 -8.54 -0.66 -13.08
N LYS A 88 -9.44 -1.60 -13.29
CA LYS A 88 -9.62 -2.28 -14.56
C LYS A 88 -10.93 -1.89 -15.24
N SER A 89 -10.95 -1.93 -16.55
CA SER A 89 -12.15 -1.84 -17.34
C SER A 89 -13.07 -3.05 -17.03
N SER A 90 -14.31 -2.78 -16.67
CA SER A 90 -15.32 -3.84 -16.50
C SER A 90 -15.77 -4.46 -17.83
N LEU A 91 -15.44 -3.82 -18.96
CA LEU A 91 -15.81 -4.31 -20.30
C LEU A 91 -14.72 -5.19 -20.91
N THR A 92 -13.44 -4.80 -20.78
CA THR A 92 -12.32 -5.48 -21.43
C THR A 92 -11.41 -6.22 -20.46
N GLY A 93 -11.44 -5.87 -19.16
CA GLY A 93 -10.53 -6.41 -18.15
C GLY A 93 -9.14 -5.76 -18.14
N ASP A 94 -8.86 -4.82 -19.07
CA ASP A 94 -7.58 -4.15 -19.18
C ASP A 94 -7.40 -3.12 -18.06
N ASP A 95 -6.16 -2.91 -17.65
CA ASP A 95 -5.81 -1.86 -16.70
C ASP A 95 -5.94 -0.48 -17.34
N PHE A 96 -6.56 0.49 -16.62
CA PHE A 96 -6.63 1.88 -17.08
C PHE A 96 -5.31 2.61 -16.94
N TYR A 97 -4.45 2.17 -16.05
CA TYR A 97 -3.16 2.81 -15.72
C TYR A 97 -2.05 1.79 -15.71
N GLY A 98 -0.86 2.21 -16.09
CA GLY A 98 0.34 1.43 -15.93
C GLY A 98 0.75 1.28 -14.46
N PRO A 99 1.55 0.26 -14.12
CA PRO A 99 1.88 -0.07 -12.72
C PRO A 99 2.66 1.02 -11.98
N TYR A 100 3.26 1.96 -12.69
CA TYR A 100 4.06 3.05 -12.13
C TYR A 100 3.53 4.46 -12.47
N ASP A 101 2.41 4.57 -13.18
CA ASP A 101 1.85 5.87 -13.60
C ASP A 101 1.55 6.77 -12.39
N ALA A 102 1.00 6.19 -11.32
CA ALA A 102 0.73 6.92 -10.09
C ALA A 102 2.01 7.44 -9.41
N GLN A 103 3.09 6.65 -9.40
CA GLN A 103 4.39 7.06 -8.85
C GLN A 103 5.02 8.19 -9.69
N ASN A 104 4.98 8.05 -11.01
CA ASN A 104 5.55 9.04 -11.93
C ASN A 104 4.82 10.38 -11.81
N PHE A 105 3.49 10.36 -11.85
CA PHE A 105 2.67 11.56 -11.73
C PHE A 105 2.83 12.25 -10.36
N ALA A 106 2.85 11.50 -9.27
CA ALA A 106 3.10 12.05 -7.94
C ALA A 106 4.49 12.69 -7.85
N LYS A 107 5.52 12.08 -8.46
CA LYS A 107 6.89 12.62 -8.51
C LYS A 107 6.94 13.94 -9.28
N GLU A 108 6.21 14.06 -10.39
CA GLU A 108 6.13 15.30 -11.17
C GLU A 108 5.49 16.45 -10.36
N CYS A 109 4.44 16.15 -9.59
CA CYS A 109 3.73 17.13 -8.78
C CYS A 109 4.39 17.44 -7.42
N ALA A 110 5.32 16.62 -6.97
CA ALA A 110 5.93 16.73 -5.64
C ALA A 110 6.59 18.09 -5.36
N PRO A 111 7.32 18.73 -6.30
CA PRO A 111 7.94 20.04 -6.06
C PRO A 111 6.92 21.14 -5.74
N GLU A 112 5.77 21.16 -6.42
CA GLU A 112 4.70 22.15 -6.16
C GLU A 112 4.10 21.99 -4.76
N LEU A 113 4.11 20.79 -4.23
CA LEU A 113 3.65 20.47 -2.88
C LEU A 113 4.74 20.63 -1.81
N THR A 114 5.97 20.93 -2.18
CA THR A 114 7.12 20.94 -1.27
C THR A 114 7.23 19.61 -0.52
N MET A 115 7.04 18.52 -1.24
CA MET A 115 7.12 17.14 -0.74
C MET A 115 8.09 16.32 -1.58
N GLU A 116 8.48 15.18 -1.03
CA GLU A 116 9.24 14.15 -1.75
C GLU A 116 8.43 12.85 -1.86
N THR A 117 8.62 12.10 -2.93
CA THR A 117 8.02 10.78 -3.11
C THR A 117 9.02 9.70 -2.74
N VAL A 118 8.54 8.67 -2.05
CA VAL A 118 9.29 7.46 -1.73
C VAL A 118 8.62 6.29 -2.47
N PRO A 119 9.09 5.96 -3.68
CA PRO A 119 8.47 4.88 -4.45
C PRO A 119 8.72 3.53 -3.77
N SER A 120 7.66 2.76 -3.59
CA SER A 120 7.76 1.39 -3.12
C SER A 120 8.12 0.47 -4.28
N LEU A 121 9.15 -0.35 -4.10
CA LEU A 121 9.54 -1.35 -5.07
C LEU A 121 8.51 -2.48 -5.14
N ASN A 122 8.47 -3.16 -6.27
CA ASN A 122 7.66 -4.35 -6.44
C ASN A 122 8.32 -5.53 -5.72
N LEU A 123 7.98 -5.73 -4.45
CA LEU A 123 8.48 -6.85 -3.65
C LEU A 123 7.67 -8.11 -3.93
N VAL A 124 8.37 -9.21 -4.09
CA VAL A 124 7.82 -10.55 -4.21
C VAL A 124 8.42 -11.48 -3.16
N TYR A 125 7.66 -12.47 -2.73
CA TYR A 125 8.20 -13.50 -1.84
C TYR A 125 8.71 -14.67 -2.66
N THR A 126 9.95 -15.07 -2.42
CA THR A 126 10.57 -16.24 -3.05
C THR A 126 10.78 -17.33 -2.03
N GLN A 127 10.79 -18.57 -2.51
CA GLN A 127 10.99 -19.73 -1.63
C GLN A 127 12.43 -19.79 -1.10
N GLU A 128 13.38 -19.29 -1.88
CA GLU A 128 14.81 -19.39 -1.63
C GLU A 128 15.34 -18.25 -0.75
N GLU A 129 14.92 -17.02 -1.02
CA GLU A 129 15.52 -15.80 -0.41
C GLU A 129 14.52 -14.94 0.39
N GLY A 130 13.26 -15.39 0.49
CA GLY A 130 12.23 -14.59 1.15
C GLY A 130 11.79 -13.38 0.30
N TYR A 131 11.62 -12.21 0.93
CA TYR A 131 11.20 -10.99 0.24
C TYR A 131 12.37 -10.33 -0.49
N VAL A 132 12.25 -10.25 -1.82
CA VAL A 132 13.19 -9.58 -2.72
C VAL A 132 12.43 -8.74 -3.75
N THR A 133 13.13 -7.90 -4.52
CA THR A 133 12.50 -7.20 -5.63
C THR A 133 12.16 -8.16 -6.77
N ALA A 134 11.11 -7.86 -7.53
CA ALA A 134 10.72 -8.69 -8.66
C ALA A 134 11.84 -8.83 -9.69
N GLU A 135 12.57 -7.74 -9.95
CA GLU A 135 13.72 -7.70 -10.86
C GLU A 135 14.85 -8.63 -10.39
N HIS A 136 15.12 -8.63 -9.06
CA HIS A 136 16.11 -9.55 -8.48
C HIS A 136 15.69 -11.01 -8.61
N ALA A 137 14.42 -11.30 -8.31
CA ALA A 137 13.87 -12.65 -8.44
C ALA A 137 13.97 -13.17 -9.88
N GLU A 138 13.63 -12.32 -10.86
CA GLU A 138 13.70 -12.66 -12.29
C GLU A 138 15.16 -12.88 -12.73
N ALA A 139 16.07 -11.96 -12.38
CA ALA A 139 17.48 -12.06 -12.75
C ALA A 139 18.16 -13.33 -12.21
N ARG A 140 17.70 -13.85 -11.07
CA ARG A 140 18.23 -15.06 -10.44
C ARG A 140 17.39 -16.31 -10.69
N GLY A 141 16.28 -16.20 -11.41
CA GLY A 141 15.38 -17.34 -11.68
C GLY A 141 14.75 -17.96 -10.44
N LEU A 142 14.43 -17.13 -9.40
CA LEU A 142 13.89 -17.60 -8.13
C LEU A 142 12.39 -17.96 -8.25
N HIS A 143 11.94 -18.91 -7.43
CA HIS A 143 10.55 -19.35 -7.42
C HIS A 143 9.67 -18.37 -6.62
N VAL A 144 8.94 -17.53 -7.33
CA VAL A 144 8.04 -16.53 -6.74
C VAL A 144 6.73 -17.16 -6.29
N LYS A 145 6.39 -17.03 -5.01
CA LYS A 145 5.06 -17.34 -4.48
C LYS A 145 4.17 -16.10 -4.60
N LYS A 146 2.96 -16.30 -5.10
CA LYS A 146 1.99 -15.22 -5.31
C LYS A 146 0.68 -15.54 -4.60
N LEU A 147 0.14 -14.54 -3.91
CA LEU A 147 -1.21 -14.55 -3.40
C LEU A 147 -1.82 -13.18 -3.71
N SER A 148 -2.86 -13.13 -4.52
CA SER A 148 -3.53 -11.86 -4.84
C SER A 148 -4.39 -11.39 -3.66
N GLY A 149 -4.63 -10.06 -3.57
CA GLY A 149 -5.52 -9.51 -2.55
C GLY A 149 -6.93 -10.11 -2.59
N THR A 150 -7.44 -10.41 -3.79
CA THR A 150 -8.75 -11.07 -3.96
C THR A 150 -8.74 -12.50 -3.40
N GLN A 151 -7.70 -13.28 -3.68
CA GLN A 151 -7.55 -14.62 -3.12
C GLN A 151 -7.41 -14.57 -1.59
N PHE A 152 -6.58 -13.67 -1.08
CA PHE A 152 -6.42 -13.45 0.36
C PHE A 152 -7.76 -13.16 1.04
N ARG A 153 -8.55 -12.21 0.51
CA ARG A 153 -9.88 -11.90 1.06
C ARG A 153 -10.85 -13.08 1.01
N LYS A 154 -10.77 -13.90 -0.06
CA LYS A 154 -11.57 -15.12 -0.17
C LYS A 154 -11.18 -16.15 0.89
N MET A 155 -9.90 -16.38 1.11
CA MET A 155 -9.37 -17.27 2.16
C MET A 155 -9.81 -16.81 3.55
N LEU A 156 -9.69 -15.52 3.86
CA LEU A 156 -10.16 -14.95 5.13
C LEU A 156 -11.65 -15.20 5.37
N ARG A 157 -12.50 -14.98 4.35
CA ARG A 157 -13.94 -15.22 4.45
C ARG A 157 -14.29 -16.71 4.57
N GLY A 158 -13.48 -17.57 3.99
CA GLY A 158 -13.61 -19.02 4.06
C GLY A 158 -13.07 -19.64 5.35
N GLY A 159 -12.42 -18.87 6.21
CA GLY A 159 -11.73 -19.39 7.40
C GLY A 159 -10.52 -20.26 7.05
N GLU A 160 -9.94 -20.08 5.86
CA GLU A 160 -8.75 -20.80 5.42
C GLU A 160 -7.50 -20.24 6.09
N GLU A 161 -6.51 -21.08 6.31
CA GLU A 161 -5.22 -20.66 6.88
C GLU A 161 -4.46 -19.75 5.89
N ILE A 162 -4.06 -18.57 6.37
CA ILE A 162 -3.26 -17.63 5.58
C ILE A 162 -1.79 -17.98 5.73
N PRO A 163 -1.02 -18.10 4.63
CA PRO A 163 0.40 -18.39 4.71
C PRO A 163 1.18 -17.32 5.49
N GLU A 164 2.04 -17.72 6.41
CA GLU A 164 2.85 -16.81 7.26
C GLU A 164 3.74 -15.85 6.46
N TRP A 165 4.15 -16.26 5.27
CA TRP A 165 4.92 -15.41 4.37
C TRP A 165 4.08 -14.26 3.76
N PHE A 166 2.75 -14.30 3.87
CA PHE A 166 1.87 -13.27 3.30
C PHE A 166 1.33 -12.31 4.36
N ALA A 167 0.96 -12.79 5.53
CA ALA A 167 0.41 -11.98 6.61
C ALA A 167 0.79 -12.55 7.99
N PHE A 168 0.81 -11.68 9.00
CA PHE A 168 1.03 -12.09 10.38
C PHE A 168 -0.13 -12.93 10.90
N LYS A 169 0.14 -13.83 11.84
CA LYS A 169 -0.87 -14.70 12.47
C LYS A 169 -1.70 -14.02 13.57
N SER A 170 -1.43 -12.79 13.92
CA SER A 170 -2.12 -12.07 15.00
C SER A 170 -3.54 -11.67 14.64
#